data_9e1972ec90ad890f55237f16016fc7df
#
_entry.id   9e1972ec90ad890f55237f16016fc7df
#
_cell.length_a   1.000
_cell.length_b   1.000
_cell.length_c   1.000
_cell.angle_alpha   90.00
_cell.angle_beta   90.00
_cell.angle_gamma   90.00
#
_symmetry.space_group_name_H-M   'P 1'
#
loop_
_entity.id
_entity.type
_entity.pdbx_description
1 polymer ?
#
loop_
_entity_poly.entity_id
_entity_poly.type
_entity_poly.pdbx_seq_one_letter_code
_entity_poly.pdbx_strand_id
1 'polypeptide(L)'
;GNIESIKQHLVVGANVSAKDVNDWTPLYYAANNEIAELLITRGADVNAIDKRGWSPLHAAAMGGEETIEFLIANGANVNAKIESGSYKGMTPLDLASKTEIADLIRKHGGESGK
;
A
#
# COMPACT_ATOMS: atom_id res chain seq x y z
N GLY A 1 -13.76 -4.39 -6.28
CA GLY A 1 -13.81 -3.78 -5.01
C GLY A 1 -15.13 -3.15 -4.82
N ASN A 2 -15.55 -3.27 -3.67
CA ASN A 2 -16.86 -2.79 -3.33
C ASN A 2 -16.77 -2.01 -2.03
N ILE A 3 -16.77 -0.70 -2.16
CA ILE A 3 -16.61 0.18 -1.01
C ILE A 3 -17.74 0.01 0.00
N GLU A 4 -18.95 -0.28 -0.48
CA GLU A 4 -20.08 -0.49 0.44
C GLU A 4 -19.88 -1.74 1.28
N SER A 5 -19.39 -2.83 0.68
CA SER A 5 -19.09 -4.04 1.44
C SER A 5 -17.99 -3.78 2.47
N ILE A 6 -16.96 -3.03 2.09
CA ILE A 6 -15.87 -2.71 3.01
C ILE A 6 -16.39 -1.83 4.16
N LYS A 7 -17.20 -0.82 3.85
CA LYS A 7 -17.77 0.04 4.88
C LYS A 7 -18.65 -0.74 5.85
N GLN A 8 -19.51 -1.62 5.34
CA GLN A 8 -20.38 -2.43 6.18
C GLN A 8 -19.57 -3.36 7.07
N HIS A 9 -18.54 -3.96 6.51
CA HIS A 9 -17.67 -4.86 7.24
C HIS A 9 -17.00 -4.14 8.42
N LEU A 10 -16.49 -2.93 8.17
CA LEU A 10 -15.84 -2.15 9.21
C LEU A 10 -16.82 -1.67 10.28
N VAL A 11 -18.05 -1.33 9.88
CA VAL A 11 -19.07 -0.92 10.82
C VAL A 11 -19.41 -2.03 11.82
N VAL A 12 -19.39 -3.28 11.37
CA VAL A 12 -19.68 -4.42 12.26
C VAL A 12 -18.43 -4.94 12.98
N GLY A 13 -17.33 -4.21 12.92
CA GLY A 13 -16.16 -4.52 13.72
C GLY A 13 -15.12 -5.41 13.05
N ALA A 14 -15.08 -5.44 11.73
CA ALA A 14 -14.07 -6.20 11.02
C ALA A 14 -12.67 -5.69 11.40
N ASN A 15 -11.73 -6.62 11.47
CA ASN A 15 -10.34 -6.30 11.80
C ASN A 15 -9.62 -5.75 10.57
N VAL A 16 -9.29 -4.46 10.60
CA VAL A 16 -8.55 -3.82 9.49
C VAL A 16 -7.13 -4.35 9.35
N SER A 17 -6.64 -5.07 10.34
CA SER A 17 -5.32 -5.69 10.33
C SER A 17 -5.38 -7.18 10.01
N ALA A 18 -6.54 -7.72 9.63
CA ALA A 18 -6.67 -9.12 9.25
C ALA A 18 -5.81 -9.39 8.02
N LYS A 19 -5.06 -10.48 8.05
CA LYS A 19 -4.14 -10.85 6.98
C LYS A 19 -4.69 -12.02 6.19
N ASP A 20 -4.53 -11.97 4.87
CA ASP A 20 -4.90 -13.10 4.03
C ASP A 20 -3.74 -14.11 3.97
N VAL A 21 -3.83 -15.09 3.06
CA VAL A 21 -2.81 -16.15 2.95
C VAL A 21 -1.42 -15.62 2.62
N ASN A 22 -1.33 -14.41 2.08
CA ASN A 22 -0.05 -13.76 1.76
C ASN A 22 0.36 -12.73 2.80
N ASP A 23 -0.37 -12.65 3.92
CA ASP A 23 -0.22 -11.64 4.97
C ASP A 23 -0.58 -10.23 4.48
N TRP A 24 -1.42 -10.12 3.46
CA TRP A 24 -1.92 -8.83 2.99
C TRP A 24 -3.12 -8.41 3.82
N THR A 25 -3.07 -7.18 4.32
CA THR A 25 -4.21 -6.58 5.01
C THR A 25 -5.13 -5.90 4.00
N PRO A 26 -6.33 -5.49 4.40
CA PRO A 26 -7.23 -4.80 3.47
C PRO A 26 -6.62 -3.58 2.80
N LEU A 27 -5.70 -2.88 3.46
CA LEU A 27 -5.09 -1.69 2.88
C LEU A 27 -4.31 -1.97 1.59
N TYR A 28 -3.75 -3.17 1.45
CA TYR A 28 -3.07 -3.57 0.22
C TYR A 28 -4.00 -3.54 -0.99
N TYR A 29 -5.28 -3.74 -0.77
CA TYR A 29 -6.29 -3.82 -1.82
C TYR A 29 -7.05 -2.52 -2.02
N ALA A 30 -6.69 -1.46 -1.29
CA ALA A 30 -7.40 -0.20 -1.38
C ALA A 30 -7.17 0.42 -2.76
N ALA A 31 -8.24 0.56 -3.53
CA ALA A 31 -8.16 1.03 -4.91
C ALA A 31 -8.27 2.55 -5.04
N ASN A 32 -8.68 3.23 -3.98
CA ASN A 32 -8.84 4.69 -4.02
C ASN A 32 -8.66 5.28 -2.63
N ASN A 33 -8.57 6.61 -2.58
CA ASN A 33 -8.31 7.32 -1.33
C ASN A 33 -9.42 7.16 -0.30
N GLU A 34 -10.66 7.04 -0.74
CA GLU A 34 -11.78 6.88 0.18
C GLU A 34 -11.66 5.58 0.98
N ILE A 35 -11.35 4.48 0.29
CA ILE A 35 -11.16 3.20 0.96
C ILE A 35 -9.93 3.23 1.86
N ALA A 36 -8.82 3.78 1.36
CA ALA A 36 -7.59 3.88 2.14
C ALA A 36 -7.80 4.73 3.40
N GLU A 37 -8.49 5.86 3.27
CA GLU A 37 -8.78 6.73 4.40
C GLU A 37 -9.63 6.01 5.45
N LEU A 38 -10.66 5.28 5.00
CA LEU A 38 -11.52 4.54 5.89
C LEU A 38 -10.73 3.51 6.69
N LEU A 39 -9.87 2.76 6.02
CA LEU A 39 -9.08 1.73 6.67
C LEU A 39 -8.09 2.34 7.67
N ILE A 40 -7.38 3.39 7.28
CA ILE A 40 -6.40 4.04 8.15
C ILE A 40 -7.09 4.66 9.36
N THR A 41 -8.25 5.29 9.17
CA THR A 41 -9.04 5.85 10.27
C THR A 41 -9.40 4.76 11.29
N ARG A 42 -9.58 3.53 10.84
CA ARG A 42 -9.91 2.39 11.69
C ARG A 42 -8.68 1.66 12.20
N GLY A 43 -7.48 2.21 12.02
CA GLY A 43 -6.26 1.68 12.61
C GLY A 43 -5.39 0.81 11.71
N ALA A 44 -5.63 0.79 10.40
CA ALA A 44 -4.76 0.04 9.49
C ALA A 44 -3.34 0.60 9.53
N ASP A 45 -2.36 -0.29 9.49
CA ASP A 45 -0.95 0.08 9.49
C ASP A 45 -0.48 0.33 8.05
N VAL A 46 -0.10 1.57 7.74
CA VAL A 46 0.35 1.92 6.38
C VAL A 46 1.66 1.25 6.01
N ASN A 47 2.41 0.75 6.99
CA ASN A 47 3.69 0.09 6.76
C ASN A 47 3.66 -1.40 7.09
N ALA A 48 2.48 -2.01 7.13
CA ALA A 48 2.37 -3.45 7.31
C ALA A 48 3.09 -4.17 6.18
N ILE A 49 3.86 -5.20 6.50
CA ILE A 49 4.58 -5.95 5.47
C ILE A 49 4.05 -7.38 5.37
N ASP A 50 4.07 -7.92 4.16
CA ASP A 50 3.65 -9.29 3.92
C ASP A 50 4.81 -10.25 4.15
N LYS A 51 4.62 -11.51 3.75
CA LYS A 51 5.64 -12.55 3.95
C LYS A 51 6.94 -12.28 3.20
N ARG A 52 6.92 -11.43 2.19
CA ARG A 52 8.10 -11.10 1.37
C ARG A 52 8.63 -9.71 1.63
N GLY A 53 7.98 -8.96 2.52
CA GLY A 53 8.38 -7.59 2.82
C GLY A 53 7.71 -6.54 1.93
N TRP A 54 6.67 -6.91 1.19
CA TRP A 54 5.88 -5.94 0.43
C TRP A 54 5.04 -5.11 1.39
N SER A 55 4.91 -3.82 1.09
CA SER A 55 4.04 -2.90 1.84
C SER A 55 2.86 -2.47 0.97
N PRO A 56 1.83 -1.83 1.57
CA PRO A 56 0.75 -1.27 0.75
C PRO A 56 1.22 -0.31 -0.33
N LEU A 57 2.30 0.45 -0.07
CA LEU A 57 2.83 1.36 -1.08
C LEU A 57 3.41 0.63 -2.28
N HIS A 58 4.05 -0.52 -2.07
CA HIS A 58 4.51 -1.36 -3.18
C HIS A 58 3.32 -1.79 -4.06
N ALA A 59 2.25 -2.25 -3.42
CA ALA A 59 1.07 -2.69 -4.15
C ALA A 59 0.43 -1.52 -4.92
N ALA A 60 0.36 -0.35 -4.31
CA ALA A 60 -0.21 0.83 -4.95
C ALA A 60 0.64 1.29 -6.15
N ALA A 61 1.96 1.20 -6.03
CA ALA A 61 2.86 1.59 -7.12
C ALA A 61 2.65 0.72 -8.36
N MET A 62 2.34 -0.55 -8.17
CA MET A 62 2.06 -1.45 -9.29
C MET A 62 0.68 -1.22 -9.89
N GLY A 63 -0.29 -0.89 -9.07
CA GLY A 63 -1.69 -0.90 -9.47
C GLY A 63 -2.29 0.44 -9.83
N GLY A 64 -1.96 1.48 -9.09
CA GLY A 64 -2.61 2.76 -9.34
C GLY A 64 -2.04 3.90 -8.52
N GLU A 65 -2.18 5.09 -9.03
CA GLU A 65 -1.57 6.27 -8.44
C GLU A 65 -2.43 6.99 -7.41
N GLU A 66 -3.74 6.69 -7.36
CA GLU A 66 -4.66 7.46 -6.54
C GLU A 66 -4.32 7.40 -5.05
N THR A 67 -3.89 6.26 -4.56
CA THR A 67 -3.60 6.10 -3.13
C THR A 67 -2.16 6.38 -2.75
N ILE A 68 -1.25 6.51 -3.71
CA ILE A 68 0.18 6.65 -3.43
C ILE A 68 0.47 7.87 -2.57
N GLU A 69 0.02 9.03 -3.00
CA GLU A 69 0.27 10.28 -2.27
C GLU A 69 -0.38 10.24 -0.89
N PHE A 70 -1.58 9.68 -0.82
CA PHE A 70 -2.30 9.55 0.44
C PHE A 70 -1.56 8.64 1.42
N LEU A 71 -1.06 7.50 0.94
CA LEU A 71 -0.29 6.59 1.79
C LEU A 71 0.99 7.26 2.30
N ILE A 72 1.70 7.96 1.43
CA ILE A 72 2.92 8.67 1.81
C ILE A 72 2.60 9.75 2.85
N ALA A 73 1.51 10.49 2.65
CA ALA A 73 1.09 11.53 3.59
C ALA A 73 0.76 10.97 4.96
N ASN A 74 0.39 9.70 5.03
CA ASN A 74 0.07 9.02 6.29
C ASN A 74 1.24 8.19 6.83
N GLY A 75 2.45 8.43 6.35
CA GLY A 75 3.65 7.84 6.93
C GLY A 75 4.19 6.60 6.25
N ALA A 76 3.71 6.27 5.04
CA ALA A 76 4.25 5.13 4.31
C ALA A 76 5.74 5.34 4.03
N ASN A 77 6.53 4.29 4.21
CA ASN A 77 7.96 4.34 3.94
C ASN A 77 8.20 4.28 2.43
N VAL A 78 8.61 5.41 1.83
CA VAL A 78 8.79 5.49 0.38
C VAL A 78 9.97 4.65 -0.11
N ASN A 79 10.86 4.25 0.78
CA ASN A 79 12.06 3.49 0.42
C ASN A 79 12.10 2.09 1.02
N ALA A 80 10.94 1.56 1.41
CA ALA A 80 10.88 0.19 1.92
C ALA A 80 11.33 -0.79 0.84
N LYS A 81 12.14 -1.76 1.23
CA LYS A 81 12.67 -2.76 0.31
C LYS A 81 12.03 -4.12 0.54
N ILE A 82 11.67 -4.79 -0.55
CA ILE A 82 11.13 -6.14 -0.49
C ILE A 82 12.24 -7.07 -0.01
N GLU A 83 11.92 -7.96 0.93
CA GLU A 83 12.93 -8.74 1.65
C GLU A 83 13.28 -10.07 0.98
N SER A 84 12.37 -10.63 0.19
CA SER A 84 12.63 -11.94 -0.43
C SER A 84 11.81 -12.10 -1.71
N GLY A 85 12.10 -13.19 -2.44
CA GLY A 85 11.39 -13.50 -3.66
C GLY A 85 11.99 -12.84 -4.89
N SER A 86 11.25 -12.90 -5.99
CA SER A 86 11.71 -12.37 -7.28
C SER A 86 11.97 -10.87 -7.28
N TYR A 87 11.32 -10.16 -6.36
CA TYR A 87 11.41 -8.70 -6.28
C TYR A 87 12.28 -8.23 -5.12
N LYS A 88 13.10 -9.11 -4.56
CA LYS A 88 13.97 -8.77 -3.44
C LYS A 88 14.78 -7.52 -3.72
N GLY A 89 14.78 -6.59 -2.77
CA GLY A 89 15.53 -5.34 -2.85
C GLY A 89 14.81 -4.20 -3.55
N MET A 90 13.66 -4.46 -4.15
CA MET A 90 12.92 -3.42 -4.86
C MET A 90 12.18 -2.49 -3.91
N THR A 91 12.18 -1.21 -4.25
CA THR A 91 11.41 -0.17 -3.56
C THR A 91 10.14 0.10 -4.36
N PRO A 92 9.18 0.87 -3.81
CA PRO A 92 8.02 1.26 -4.59
C PRO A 92 8.36 1.93 -5.92
N LEU A 93 9.44 2.72 -5.97
CA LEU A 93 9.87 3.34 -7.22
C LEU A 93 10.20 2.30 -8.29
N ASP A 94 10.87 1.22 -7.90
CA ASP A 94 11.25 0.16 -8.83
C ASP A 94 10.02 -0.57 -9.40
N LEU A 95 8.90 -0.54 -8.70
CA LEU A 95 7.67 -1.20 -9.10
C LEU A 95 6.68 -0.29 -9.82
N ALA A 96 7.00 1.01 -9.93
CA ALA A 96 6.07 1.97 -10.53
C ALA A 96 5.71 1.54 -11.95
N SER A 97 4.41 1.38 -12.20
CA SER A 97 3.91 0.88 -13.48
C SER A 97 3.84 1.96 -14.56
N LYS A 98 3.93 3.22 -14.17
CA LYS A 98 3.83 4.35 -15.09
C LYS A 98 4.82 5.43 -14.69
N THR A 99 5.22 6.25 -15.67
CA THR A 99 6.13 7.38 -15.42
C THR A 99 5.56 8.34 -14.39
N GLU A 100 4.26 8.62 -14.43
CA GLU A 100 3.60 9.53 -13.50
C GLU A 100 3.73 9.02 -12.06
N ILE A 101 3.61 7.72 -11.86
CA ILE A 101 3.76 7.10 -10.55
C ILE A 101 5.20 7.22 -10.07
N ALA A 102 6.15 6.94 -10.96
CA ALA A 102 7.56 7.06 -10.62
C ALA A 102 7.91 8.49 -10.22
N ASP A 103 7.43 9.47 -10.99
CA ASP A 103 7.69 10.87 -10.70
C ASP A 103 7.09 11.31 -9.37
N LEU A 104 5.89 10.83 -9.07
CA LEU A 104 5.22 11.14 -7.81
C LEU A 104 6.04 10.58 -6.62
N ILE A 105 6.50 9.34 -6.74
CA ILE A 105 7.31 8.73 -5.69
C ILE A 105 8.63 9.46 -5.50
N ARG A 106 9.29 9.84 -6.60
CA ARG A 106 10.54 10.60 -6.53
C ARG A 106 10.33 11.96 -5.85
N LYS A 107 9.20 12.60 -6.13
CA LYS A 107 8.85 13.90 -5.52
C LYS A 107 8.83 13.79 -4.00
N HIS A 108 8.49 12.63 -3.47
CA HIS A 108 8.43 12.39 -2.04
C HIS A 108 9.69 11.71 -1.49
N GLY A 109 10.77 11.69 -2.25
CA GLY A 109 12.05 11.16 -1.78
C GLY A 109 12.31 9.70 -2.11
N GLY A 110 11.48 9.09 -2.95
CA GLY A 110 11.66 7.70 -3.32
C GLY A 110 12.90 7.49 -4.17
N GLU A 111 13.59 6.37 -3.93
CA GLU A 111 14.80 6.00 -4.63
C GLU A 111 14.73 4.56 -5.09
N SER A 112 15.53 4.22 -6.11
CA SER A 112 15.67 2.84 -6.55
C SER A 112 16.41 2.03 -5.48
N GLY A 113 16.05 0.76 -5.34
CA GLY A 113 16.74 -0.16 -4.46
C GLY A 113 18.00 -0.75 -5.07
N LYS A 114 18.27 -0.40 -6.33
CA LYS A 114 19.43 -0.95 -7.07
C LYS A 114 20.64 -0.05 -6.99
#